data_270ec6bbba104b04c96242752e5ed3a7
#
_entry.id   270ec6bbba104b04c96242752e5ed3a7
#
_cell.length_a   1.000
_cell.length_b   1.000
_cell.length_c   1.000
_cell.angle_alpha   90.00
_cell.angle_beta   90.00
_cell.angle_gamma   90.00
#
_symmetry.space_group_name_H-M   'P 1'
#
loop_
_entity.id
_entity.type
_entity.pdbx_description
1 polymer ?
#
loop_
_entity_poly.entity_id
_entity_poly.type
_entity_poly.pdbx_seq_one_letter_code
_entity_poly.pdbx_strand_id
1 'polypeptide(L)'
;MSDHAHSTTGLVHHFDDIEQQHEAGTLGMWAFLITEVLFFGGLFGAYAVYRSAYPEAFMRASSHLDVDLGGVNTIVLICSSLTMALSVYAAQKGSKRGIIMGLLGTMFFGAIFLGVKVIEYKDKWDHHLVPGDNFIFEGNPGGPEQLYFALYFAMTGVHAFHMIVGMVIICWMIKKAHRGDFTPGHHPLVENFGLYWHFVDIVWIFLFPLLYLIGAHSGSHT
;
A
#
# COMPACT_ATOMS: atom_id res chain seq x y z
N MET A 1 -25.60 -30.40 35.17
CA MET A 1 -24.45 -30.60 34.26
C MET A 1 -25.00 -30.33 32.88
N SER A 2 -24.91 -29.09 32.41
CA SER A 2 -25.33 -28.66 31.08
C SER A 2 -24.04 -28.47 30.27
N ASP A 3 -23.77 -29.46 29.40
CA ASP A 3 -22.70 -29.37 28.38
C ASP A 3 -23.00 -28.21 27.45
N HIS A 4 -22.25 -27.11 27.61
CA HIS A 4 -22.15 -26.10 26.58
C HIS A 4 -21.28 -26.68 25.46
N ALA A 5 -21.91 -27.31 24.48
CA ALA A 5 -21.31 -27.65 23.22
C ALA A 5 -20.94 -26.34 22.50
N HIS A 6 -19.76 -25.77 22.82
CA HIS A 6 -19.15 -24.72 22.00
C HIS A 6 -18.88 -25.29 20.62
N SER A 7 -19.50 -24.69 19.61
CA SER A 7 -19.23 -25.02 18.22
C SER A 7 -17.77 -24.66 17.91
N THR A 8 -16.91 -25.67 17.87
CA THR A 8 -15.45 -25.57 17.63
C THR A 8 -15.10 -25.33 16.14
N THR A 9 -16.08 -24.93 15.33
CA THR A 9 -15.88 -24.68 13.90
C THR A 9 -15.04 -23.41 13.71
N GLY A 10 -13.73 -23.57 13.57
CA GLY A 10 -12.79 -22.47 13.29
C GLY A 10 -11.79 -22.16 14.41
N LEU A 11 -11.90 -22.80 15.58
CA LEU A 11 -10.94 -22.64 16.66
C LEU A 11 -9.65 -23.39 16.35
N VAL A 12 -8.51 -22.70 16.37
CA VAL A 12 -7.18 -23.31 16.20
C VAL A 12 -6.71 -23.85 17.55
N HIS A 13 -6.15 -25.04 17.55
CA HIS A 13 -5.75 -25.86 18.71
C HIS A 13 -4.98 -25.13 19.85
N HIS A 14 -4.43 -23.96 19.58
CA HIS A 14 -3.63 -23.20 20.57
C HIS A 14 -4.42 -22.16 21.35
N PHE A 15 -5.70 -21.97 21.06
CA PHE A 15 -6.56 -20.98 21.72
C PHE A 15 -7.65 -21.68 22.53
N ASP A 16 -7.95 -21.13 23.71
CA ASP A 16 -8.96 -21.67 24.60
C ASP A 16 -10.37 -21.37 24.10
N ASP A 17 -10.55 -20.21 23.44
CA ASP A 17 -11.79 -19.79 22.84
C ASP A 17 -11.58 -18.94 21.56
N ILE A 18 -12.67 -18.67 20.86
CA ILE A 18 -12.68 -17.91 19.60
C ILE A 18 -12.38 -16.43 19.84
N GLU A 19 -12.77 -15.88 20.98
CA GLU A 19 -12.55 -14.47 21.33
C GLU A 19 -11.06 -14.21 21.53
N GLN A 20 -10.38 -15.07 22.27
CA GLN A 20 -8.93 -15.05 22.45
C GLN A 20 -8.18 -15.14 21.11
N GLN A 21 -8.63 -16.02 20.21
CA GLN A 21 -8.05 -16.13 18.86
C GLN A 21 -8.21 -14.83 18.07
N HIS A 22 -9.34 -14.13 18.17
CA HIS A 22 -9.59 -12.86 17.54
C HIS A 22 -8.72 -11.74 18.10
N GLU A 23 -8.65 -11.64 19.41
CA GLU A 23 -7.81 -10.65 20.11
C GLU A 23 -6.33 -10.83 19.75
N ALA A 24 -5.83 -12.07 19.76
CA ALA A 24 -4.48 -12.38 19.36
C ALA A 24 -4.20 -11.99 17.90
N GLY A 25 -5.14 -12.25 16.97
CA GLY A 25 -5.03 -11.87 15.56
C GLY A 25 -5.01 -10.35 15.38
N THR A 26 -5.85 -9.64 16.10
CA THR A 26 -5.92 -8.18 16.07
C THR A 26 -4.66 -7.55 16.67
N LEU A 27 -4.19 -8.06 17.82
CA LEU A 27 -2.93 -7.62 18.43
C LEU A 27 -1.74 -7.85 17.49
N GLY A 28 -1.69 -9.02 16.85
CA GLY A 28 -0.65 -9.33 15.85
C GLY A 28 -0.67 -8.38 14.67
N MET A 29 -1.86 -8.01 14.16
CA MET A 29 -2.00 -7.01 13.10
C MET A 29 -1.50 -5.63 13.55
N TRP A 30 -1.85 -5.19 14.75
CA TRP A 30 -1.36 -3.91 15.28
C TRP A 30 0.16 -3.90 15.48
N ALA A 31 0.73 -4.98 16.02
CA ALA A 31 2.18 -5.11 16.15
C ALA A 31 2.86 -5.04 14.77
N PHE A 32 2.33 -5.74 13.78
CA PHE A 32 2.81 -5.66 12.38
C PHE A 32 2.73 -4.23 11.84
N LEU A 33 1.58 -3.55 11.95
CA LEU A 33 1.42 -2.18 11.46
C LEU A 33 2.41 -1.20 12.13
N ILE A 34 2.70 -1.37 13.42
CA ILE A 34 3.70 -0.56 14.12
C ILE A 34 5.09 -0.77 13.49
N THR A 35 5.48 -2.01 13.19
CA THR A 35 6.77 -2.29 12.53
C THR A 35 6.84 -1.66 11.14
N GLU A 36 5.75 -1.68 10.39
CA GLU A 36 5.68 -1.05 9.06
C GLU A 36 5.74 0.50 9.14
N VAL A 37 5.07 1.11 10.13
CA VAL A 37 5.18 2.56 10.38
C VAL A 37 6.62 2.94 10.69
N LEU A 38 7.34 2.16 11.51
CA LEU A 38 8.74 2.40 11.80
C LEU A 38 9.64 2.22 10.57
N PHE A 39 9.35 1.21 9.75
CA PHE A 39 10.10 0.94 8.53
C PHE A 39 9.95 2.07 7.50
N PHE A 40 8.71 2.44 7.15
CA PHE A 40 8.46 3.57 6.23
C PHE A 40 8.90 4.90 6.84
N GLY A 41 8.72 5.09 8.15
CA GLY A 41 9.19 6.25 8.89
C GLY A 41 10.71 6.44 8.78
N GLY A 42 11.47 5.34 8.83
CA GLY A 42 12.92 5.34 8.57
C GLY A 42 13.26 5.81 7.15
N LEU A 43 12.52 5.32 6.13
CA LEU A 43 12.70 5.76 4.75
C LEU A 43 12.35 7.24 4.56
N PHE A 44 11.26 7.71 5.15
CA PHE A 44 10.87 9.13 5.13
C PHE A 44 11.88 10.01 5.87
N GLY A 45 12.43 9.52 7.00
CA GLY A 45 13.50 10.20 7.72
C GLY A 45 14.77 10.33 6.89
N ALA A 46 15.21 9.25 6.25
CA ALA A 46 16.34 9.29 5.32
C ALA A 46 16.12 10.29 4.18
N TYR A 47 14.93 10.26 3.56
CA TYR A 47 14.55 11.21 2.53
C TYR A 47 14.62 12.66 3.04
N ALA A 48 14.08 12.96 4.22
CA ALA A 48 14.09 14.30 4.81
C ALA A 48 15.52 14.81 5.07
N VAL A 49 16.40 13.95 5.57
CA VAL A 49 17.82 14.29 5.81
C VAL A 49 18.53 14.62 4.50
N TYR A 50 18.43 13.77 3.48
CA TYR A 50 19.10 13.99 2.21
C TYR A 50 18.50 15.17 1.43
N ARG A 51 17.20 15.39 1.51
CA ARG A 51 16.56 16.57 0.95
C ARG A 51 17.06 17.86 1.60
N SER A 52 17.29 17.87 2.91
CA SER A 52 17.87 19.06 3.59
C SER A 52 19.32 19.30 3.22
N ALA A 53 20.08 18.25 2.90
CA ALA A 53 21.47 18.34 2.47
C ALA A 53 21.62 18.80 0.99
N TYR A 54 20.70 18.39 0.11
CA TYR A 54 20.75 18.63 -1.33
C TYR A 54 19.42 19.19 -1.88
N PRO A 55 18.90 20.33 -1.38
CA PRO A 55 17.54 20.79 -1.69
C PRO A 55 17.33 21.09 -3.18
N GLU A 56 18.32 21.70 -3.85
CA GLU A 56 18.23 22.04 -5.27
C GLU A 56 18.21 20.81 -6.18
N ALA A 57 19.03 19.80 -5.87
CA ALA A 57 19.05 18.54 -6.63
C ALA A 57 17.75 17.78 -6.49
N PHE A 58 17.18 17.72 -5.29
CA PHE A 58 15.88 17.08 -5.03
C PHE A 58 14.74 17.80 -5.75
N MET A 59 14.79 19.13 -5.81
CA MET A 59 13.79 19.93 -6.53
C MET A 59 13.87 19.69 -8.05
N ARG A 60 15.07 19.71 -8.64
CA ARG A 60 15.27 19.40 -10.07
C ARG A 60 14.86 17.98 -10.40
N ALA A 61 15.29 16.99 -9.61
CA ALA A 61 14.93 15.59 -9.83
C ALA A 61 13.41 15.35 -9.73
N SER A 62 12.73 15.99 -8.75
CA SER A 62 11.27 15.90 -8.59
C SER A 62 10.49 16.47 -9.78
N SER A 63 11.01 17.51 -10.46
CA SER A 63 10.36 18.09 -11.64
C SER A 63 10.30 17.14 -12.85
N HIS A 64 11.07 16.05 -12.83
CA HIS A 64 11.01 14.98 -13.83
C HIS A 64 9.94 13.92 -13.53
N LEU A 65 9.20 14.04 -12.43
CA LEU A 65 8.06 13.18 -12.14
C LEU A 65 6.75 13.80 -12.66
N ASP A 66 5.89 12.96 -13.19
CA ASP A 66 4.57 13.38 -13.66
C ASP A 66 3.59 13.52 -12.49
N VAL A 67 3.31 14.77 -12.10
CA VAL A 67 2.41 15.09 -10.98
C VAL A 67 0.97 14.67 -11.29
N ASP A 68 0.54 14.78 -12.54
CA ASP A 68 -0.82 14.43 -12.94
C ASP A 68 -1.05 12.91 -12.83
N LEU A 69 -0.09 12.12 -13.30
CA LEU A 69 -0.11 10.66 -13.13
C LEU A 69 -0.11 10.25 -11.66
N GLY A 70 0.73 10.89 -10.83
CA GLY A 70 0.74 10.67 -9.38
C GLY A 70 -0.58 11.03 -8.71
N GLY A 71 -1.19 12.15 -9.12
CA GLY A 71 -2.49 12.61 -8.64
C GLY A 71 -3.62 11.67 -9.00
N VAL A 72 -3.69 11.22 -10.25
CA VAL A 72 -4.68 10.21 -10.71
C VAL A 72 -4.51 8.91 -9.92
N ASN A 73 -3.28 8.44 -9.73
CA ASN A 73 -3.01 7.25 -8.93
C ASN A 73 -3.46 7.40 -7.47
N THR A 74 -3.34 8.58 -6.89
CA THR A 74 -3.84 8.86 -5.54
C THR A 74 -5.37 8.74 -5.49
N ILE A 75 -6.10 9.28 -6.47
CA ILE A 75 -7.56 9.14 -6.56
C ILE A 75 -7.95 7.66 -6.72
N VAL A 76 -7.25 6.92 -7.55
CA VAL A 76 -7.47 5.48 -7.75
C VAL A 76 -7.34 4.71 -6.43
N LEU A 77 -6.32 5.01 -5.62
CA LEU A 77 -6.15 4.36 -4.30
C LEU A 77 -7.21 4.77 -3.29
N ILE A 78 -7.66 6.03 -3.29
CA ILE A 78 -8.79 6.45 -2.44
C ILE A 78 -10.06 5.67 -2.81
N CYS A 79 -10.34 5.47 -4.09
CA CYS A 79 -11.44 4.61 -4.55
C CYS A 79 -11.25 3.14 -4.12
N SER A 80 -10.01 2.65 -4.18
CA SER A 80 -9.65 1.30 -3.70
C SER A 80 -9.92 1.16 -2.20
N SER A 81 -9.49 2.13 -1.41
CA SER A 81 -9.74 2.21 0.03
C SER A 81 -11.23 2.17 0.36
N LEU A 82 -12.05 2.92 -0.39
CA LEU A 82 -13.50 2.91 -0.24
C LEU A 82 -14.10 1.53 -0.54
N THR A 83 -13.67 0.87 -1.63
CA THR A 83 -14.18 -0.48 -1.96
C THR A 83 -13.79 -1.51 -0.92
N MET A 84 -12.60 -1.38 -0.31
CA MET A 84 -12.19 -2.23 0.81
C MET A 84 -13.05 -2.00 2.06
N ALA A 85 -13.33 -0.74 2.41
CA ALA A 85 -14.22 -0.40 3.52
C ALA A 85 -15.65 -0.97 3.31
N LEU A 86 -16.16 -0.91 2.08
CA LEU A 86 -17.45 -1.53 1.73
C LEU A 86 -17.42 -3.06 1.84
N SER A 87 -16.26 -3.69 1.54
CA SER A 87 -16.09 -5.14 1.74
C SER A 87 -16.13 -5.52 3.23
N VAL A 88 -15.46 -4.74 4.09
CA VAL A 88 -15.52 -4.92 5.55
C VAL A 88 -16.95 -4.75 6.08
N TYR A 89 -17.63 -3.70 5.65
CA TYR A 89 -19.04 -3.49 6.02
C TYR A 89 -19.95 -4.64 5.57
N ALA A 90 -19.73 -5.15 4.35
CA ALA A 90 -20.48 -6.29 3.84
C ALA A 90 -20.20 -7.58 4.65
N ALA A 91 -18.97 -7.75 5.15
CA ALA A 91 -18.60 -8.85 6.02
C ALA A 91 -19.36 -8.79 7.36
N GLN A 92 -19.43 -7.59 7.97
CA GLN A 92 -20.20 -7.36 9.20
C GLN A 92 -21.71 -7.66 9.02
N LYS A 93 -22.25 -7.44 7.81
CA LYS A 93 -23.64 -7.77 7.45
C LYS A 93 -23.83 -9.22 7.02
N GLY A 94 -22.77 -10.02 6.92
CA GLY A 94 -22.82 -11.40 6.44
C GLY A 94 -23.15 -11.52 4.94
N SER A 95 -22.97 -10.47 4.15
CA SER A 95 -23.27 -10.46 2.73
C SER A 95 -22.11 -11.00 1.89
N LYS A 96 -22.14 -12.28 1.53
CA LYS A 96 -21.15 -12.93 0.68
C LYS A 96 -20.91 -12.18 -0.64
N ARG A 97 -22.01 -11.74 -1.31
CA ARG A 97 -21.89 -11.00 -2.58
C ARG A 97 -21.21 -9.65 -2.37
N GLY A 98 -21.54 -8.94 -1.30
CA GLY A 98 -20.94 -7.64 -0.96
C GLY A 98 -19.44 -7.76 -0.71
N ILE A 99 -19.01 -8.79 0.05
CA ILE A 99 -17.59 -9.06 0.29
C ILE A 99 -16.84 -9.27 -1.04
N ILE A 100 -17.34 -10.14 -1.90
CA ILE A 100 -16.70 -10.47 -3.18
C ILE A 100 -16.64 -9.23 -4.08
N MET A 101 -17.71 -8.46 -4.19
CA MET A 101 -17.74 -7.25 -5.02
C MET A 101 -16.78 -6.18 -4.50
N GLY A 102 -16.72 -5.96 -3.18
CA GLY A 102 -15.77 -5.04 -2.58
C GLY A 102 -14.33 -5.45 -2.82
N LEU A 103 -13.98 -6.71 -2.58
CA LEU A 103 -12.63 -7.24 -2.82
C LEU A 103 -12.23 -7.17 -4.30
N LEU A 104 -13.15 -7.48 -5.24
CA LEU A 104 -12.90 -7.34 -6.68
C LEU A 104 -12.68 -5.87 -7.09
N GLY A 105 -13.46 -4.94 -6.52
CA GLY A 105 -13.26 -3.50 -6.72
C GLY A 105 -11.89 -3.04 -6.23
N THR A 106 -11.50 -3.46 -5.02
CA THR A 106 -10.18 -3.16 -4.45
C THR A 106 -9.05 -3.70 -5.32
N MET A 107 -9.16 -4.94 -5.78
CA MET A 107 -8.20 -5.56 -6.69
C MET A 107 -8.12 -4.85 -8.04
N PHE A 108 -9.24 -4.42 -8.60
CA PHE A 108 -9.29 -3.69 -9.86
C PHE A 108 -8.55 -2.33 -9.75
N PHE A 109 -8.84 -1.52 -8.74
CA PHE A 109 -8.15 -0.26 -8.53
C PHE A 109 -6.67 -0.45 -8.18
N GLY A 110 -6.33 -1.45 -7.37
CA GLY A 110 -4.93 -1.80 -7.07
C GLY A 110 -4.15 -2.20 -8.34
N ALA A 111 -4.78 -2.94 -9.25
CA ALA A 111 -4.19 -3.31 -10.53
C ALA A 111 -3.97 -2.09 -11.44
N ILE A 112 -4.91 -1.14 -11.48
CA ILE A 112 -4.74 0.13 -12.22
C ILE A 112 -3.53 0.89 -11.67
N PHE A 113 -3.44 1.04 -10.34
CA PHE A 113 -2.32 1.71 -9.69
C PHE A 113 -0.97 1.09 -10.09
N LEU A 114 -0.84 -0.22 -9.98
CA LEU A 114 0.40 -0.92 -10.35
C LEU A 114 0.69 -0.80 -11.85
N GLY A 115 -0.34 -0.84 -12.71
CA GLY A 115 -0.19 -0.64 -14.14
C GLY A 115 0.40 0.74 -14.48
N VAL A 116 -0.10 1.80 -13.86
CA VAL A 116 0.45 3.16 -14.02
C VAL A 116 1.89 3.21 -13.50
N LYS A 117 2.20 2.57 -12.36
CA LYS A 117 3.57 2.52 -11.83
C LYS A 117 4.55 1.78 -12.73
N VAL A 118 4.11 0.72 -13.41
CA VAL A 118 4.94 0.01 -14.40
C VAL A 118 5.26 0.93 -15.59
N ILE A 119 4.29 1.71 -16.09
CA ILE A 119 4.51 2.68 -17.16
C ILE A 119 5.50 3.75 -16.73
N GLU A 120 5.33 4.30 -15.52
CA GLU A 120 6.23 5.32 -14.95
C GLU A 120 7.65 4.79 -14.75
N TYR A 121 7.80 3.57 -14.25
CA TYR A 121 9.12 2.94 -14.09
C TYR A 121 9.81 2.68 -15.41
N LYS A 122 9.04 2.25 -16.44
CA LYS A 122 9.57 2.08 -17.79
C LYS A 122 10.06 3.39 -18.38
N ASP A 123 9.29 4.47 -18.22
CA ASP A 123 9.72 5.82 -18.63
C ASP A 123 11.05 6.22 -17.99
N LYS A 124 11.21 6.02 -16.66
CA LYS A 124 12.48 6.31 -15.99
C LYS A 124 13.63 5.42 -16.44
N TRP A 125 13.34 4.18 -16.80
CA TRP A 125 14.33 3.27 -17.38
C TRP A 125 14.82 3.77 -18.76
N ASP A 126 13.88 4.13 -19.61
CA ASP A 126 14.18 4.60 -20.98
C ASP A 126 14.97 5.93 -20.98
N HIS A 127 14.79 6.77 -19.94
CA HIS A 127 15.52 8.02 -19.75
C HIS A 127 16.81 7.89 -18.91
N HIS A 128 17.28 6.67 -18.63
CA HIS A 128 18.50 6.41 -17.84
C HIS A 128 18.48 7.02 -16.41
N LEU A 129 17.28 7.18 -15.82
CA LEU A 129 17.11 7.72 -14.47
C LEU A 129 17.08 6.64 -13.38
N VAL A 130 17.31 5.38 -13.74
CA VAL A 130 17.43 4.29 -12.77
C VAL A 130 18.82 4.34 -12.13
N PRO A 131 18.93 4.37 -10.80
CA PRO A 131 20.23 4.43 -10.09
C PRO A 131 21.12 3.25 -10.44
N GLY A 132 22.37 3.52 -10.80
CA GLY A 132 23.38 2.52 -11.19
C GLY A 132 24.44 3.14 -12.08
N ASP A 133 25.25 2.28 -12.71
CA ASP A 133 26.38 2.69 -13.54
C ASP A 133 25.97 3.47 -14.80
N ASN A 134 24.73 3.29 -15.27
CA ASN A 134 24.18 3.93 -16.45
C ASN A 134 23.30 5.16 -16.11
N PHE A 135 23.34 5.65 -14.87
CA PHE A 135 22.53 6.81 -14.48
C PHE A 135 23.08 8.08 -15.15
N ILE A 136 22.21 8.79 -15.86
CA ILE A 136 22.51 10.06 -16.53
C ILE A 136 21.40 11.06 -16.22
N PHE A 137 21.73 12.18 -15.60
CA PHE A 137 20.78 13.25 -15.33
C PHE A 137 21.21 14.51 -16.10
N GLU A 138 20.36 15.01 -17.02
CA GLU A 138 20.64 16.19 -17.86
C GLU A 138 22.03 16.13 -18.53
N GLY A 139 22.45 14.96 -18.99
CA GLY A 139 23.73 14.72 -19.66
C GLY A 139 24.92 14.51 -18.72
N ASN A 140 24.73 14.59 -17.41
CA ASN A 140 25.81 14.38 -16.42
C ASN A 140 25.65 12.99 -15.75
N PRO A 141 26.73 12.19 -15.70
CA PRO A 141 26.73 10.92 -14.99
C PRO A 141 26.84 11.14 -13.47
N GLY A 142 25.97 10.48 -12.70
CA GLY A 142 25.99 10.56 -11.24
C GLY A 142 25.41 11.88 -10.68
N GLY A 143 25.71 12.16 -9.42
CA GLY A 143 25.30 13.38 -8.73
C GLY A 143 24.26 13.13 -7.62
N PRO A 144 23.90 14.17 -6.85
CA PRO A 144 22.93 14.03 -5.76
C PRO A 144 21.50 13.72 -6.26
N GLU A 145 21.18 13.97 -7.54
CA GLU A 145 19.93 13.57 -8.19
C GLU A 145 19.79 12.05 -8.24
N GLN A 146 20.90 11.32 -8.42
CA GLN A 146 20.89 9.84 -8.35
C GLN A 146 20.40 9.34 -6.98
N LEU A 147 20.75 10.03 -5.91
CA LEU A 147 20.28 9.69 -4.57
C LEU A 147 18.76 9.90 -4.43
N TYR A 148 18.23 10.98 -5.02
CA TYR A 148 16.79 11.18 -5.07
C TYR A 148 16.08 10.01 -5.77
N PHE A 149 16.53 9.61 -6.96
CA PHE A 149 15.95 8.48 -7.68
C PHE A 149 16.15 7.16 -6.94
N ALA A 150 17.27 6.97 -6.23
CA ALA A 150 17.46 5.79 -5.38
C ALA A 150 16.40 5.71 -4.27
N LEU A 151 16.15 6.82 -3.58
CA LEU A 151 15.09 6.91 -2.56
C LEU A 151 13.69 6.76 -3.18
N TYR A 152 13.44 7.38 -4.34
CA TYR A 152 12.18 7.23 -5.08
C TYR A 152 11.90 5.76 -5.40
N PHE A 153 12.84 5.04 -6.03
CA PHE A 153 12.66 3.62 -6.37
C PHE A 153 12.57 2.74 -5.12
N ALA A 154 13.34 3.02 -4.07
CA ALA A 154 13.27 2.27 -2.82
C ALA A 154 11.89 2.41 -2.17
N MET A 155 11.42 3.64 -1.95
CA MET A 155 10.15 3.90 -1.25
C MET A 155 8.94 3.43 -2.07
N THR A 156 8.88 3.79 -3.36
CA THR A 156 7.76 3.39 -4.22
C THR A 156 7.80 1.90 -4.57
N GLY A 157 8.98 1.29 -4.67
CA GLY A 157 9.16 -0.14 -4.91
C GLY A 157 8.71 -0.99 -3.73
N VAL A 158 9.09 -0.60 -2.51
CA VAL A 158 8.59 -1.27 -1.29
C VAL A 158 7.08 -1.11 -1.16
N HIS A 159 6.54 0.07 -1.44
CA HIS A 159 5.09 0.28 -1.46
C HIS A 159 4.40 -0.62 -2.50
N ALA A 160 4.92 -0.69 -3.73
CA ALA A 160 4.39 -1.58 -4.77
C ALA A 160 4.48 -3.07 -4.37
N PHE A 161 5.54 -3.47 -3.68
CA PHE A 161 5.67 -4.82 -3.12
C PHE A 161 4.54 -5.13 -2.13
N HIS A 162 4.24 -4.21 -1.19
CA HIS A 162 3.10 -4.36 -0.27
C HIS A 162 1.77 -4.45 -1.01
N MET A 163 1.56 -3.64 -2.06
CA MET A 163 0.38 -3.72 -2.91
C MET A 163 0.23 -5.11 -3.57
N ILE A 164 1.33 -5.67 -4.10
CA ILE A 164 1.32 -7.01 -4.72
C ILE A 164 0.97 -8.08 -3.69
N VAL A 165 1.61 -8.05 -2.51
CA VAL A 165 1.31 -8.98 -1.41
C VAL A 165 -0.16 -8.89 -1.02
N GLY A 166 -0.68 -7.67 -0.86
CA GLY A 166 -2.08 -7.43 -0.57
C GLY A 166 -3.02 -8.01 -1.64
N MET A 167 -2.72 -7.84 -2.92
CA MET A 167 -3.53 -8.42 -4.01
C MET A 167 -3.52 -9.94 -4.01
N VAL A 168 -2.40 -10.58 -3.68
CA VAL A 168 -2.33 -12.05 -3.51
C VAL A 168 -3.26 -12.50 -2.37
N ILE A 169 -3.26 -11.77 -1.25
CA ILE A 169 -4.15 -12.06 -0.11
C ILE A 169 -5.62 -11.85 -0.53
N ILE A 170 -5.95 -10.79 -1.27
CA ILE A 170 -7.31 -10.57 -1.81
C ILE A 170 -7.76 -11.76 -2.66
N CYS A 171 -6.92 -12.26 -3.57
CA CYS A 171 -7.24 -13.44 -4.38
C CYS A 171 -7.57 -14.67 -3.52
N TRP A 172 -6.81 -14.88 -2.45
CA TRP A 172 -7.08 -15.97 -1.51
C TRP A 172 -8.38 -15.74 -0.72
N MET A 173 -8.64 -14.51 -0.27
CA MET A 173 -9.88 -14.15 0.43
C MET A 173 -11.12 -14.31 -0.46
N ILE A 174 -11.05 -13.97 -1.74
CA ILE A 174 -12.13 -14.17 -2.70
C ILE A 174 -12.45 -15.68 -2.82
N LYS A 175 -11.43 -16.54 -2.92
CA LYS A 175 -11.63 -18.00 -2.93
C LYS A 175 -12.31 -18.49 -1.65
N LYS A 176 -11.93 -17.97 -0.50
CA LYS A 176 -12.55 -18.29 0.80
C LYS A 176 -14.00 -17.81 0.87
N ALA A 177 -14.27 -16.59 0.40
CA ALA A 177 -15.62 -16.04 0.32
C ALA A 177 -16.53 -16.88 -0.60
N HIS A 178 -16.00 -17.37 -1.72
CA HIS A 178 -16.75 -18.26 -2.62
C HIS A 178 -17.14 -19.59 -1.94
N ARG A 179 -16.31 -20.12 -1.07
CA ARG A 179 -16.60 -21.35 -0.29
C ARG A 179 -17.63 -21.12 0.81
N GLY A 180 -17.91 -19.86 1.18
CA GLY A 180 -18.85 -19.54 2.24
C GLY A 180 -18.25 -19.58 3.64
N ASP A 181 -16.90 -19.49 3.75
CA ASP A 181 -16.16 -19.58 5.04
C ASP A 181 -16.36 -18.34 5.93
N PHE A 182 -16.98 -17.26 5.42
CA PHE A 182 -17.29 -16.05 6.17
C PHE A 182 -18.75 -16.10 6.66
N THR A 183 -18.93 -16.32 7.96
CA THR A 183 -20.25 -16.31 8.61
C THR A 183 -20.49 -14.97 9.32
N PRO A 184 -21.76 -14.53 9.48
CA PRO A 184 -22.10 -13.37 10.28
C PRO A 184 -21.53 -13.53 11.71
N GLY A 185 -20.78 -12.52 12.17
CA GLY A 185 -20.11 -12.59 13.48
C GLY A 185 -18.69 -13.18 13.47
N HIS A 186 -18.20 -13.73 12.35
CA HIS A 186 -16.87 -14.37 12.27
C HIS A 186 -16.09 -13.90 11.03
N HIS A 187 -15.62 -12.63 11.05
CA HIS A 187 -14.93 -12.01 9.91
C HIS A 187 -13.63 -11.26 10.26
N PRO A 188 -12.86 -11.66 11.31
CA PRO A 188 -11.67 -10.91 11.72
C PRO A 188 -10.62 -10.82 10.62
N LEU A 189 -10.60 -11.82 9.72
CA LEU A 189 -9.67 -11.81 8.58
C LEU A 189 -9.92 -10.63 7.62
N VAL A 190 -11.21 -10.33 7.32
CA VAL A 190 -11.56 -9.23 6.41
C VAL A 190 -11.28 -7.88 7.08
N GLU A 191 -11.54 -7.77 8.37
CA GLU A 191 -11.30 -6.55 9.16
C GLU A 191 -9.80 -6.27 9.30
N ASN A 192 -9.00 -7.25 9.73
CA ASN A 192 -7.56 -7.11 9.86
C ASN A 192 -6.90 -6.82 8.51
N PHE A 193 -7.36 -7.46 7.44
CA PHE A 193 -6.88 -7.16 6.10
C PHE A 193 -7.27 -5.76 5.66
N GLY A 194 -8.46 -5.28 6.02
CA GLY A 194 -8.89 -3.90 5.78
C GLY A 194 -7.93 -2.89 6.42
N LEU A 195 -7.49 -3.11 7.66
CA LEU A 195 -6.48 -2.27 8.32
C LEU A 195 -5.15 -2.25 7.55
N TYR A 196 -4.69 -3.43 7.10
CA TYR A 196 -3.48 -3.53 6.27
C TYR A 196 -3.61 -2.72 4.97
N TRP A 197 -4.71 -2.90 4.23
CA TRP A 197 -4.92 -2.21 2.96
C TRP A 197 -5.00 -0.69 3.13
N HIS A 198 -5.73 -0.21 4.13
CA HIS A 198 -5.81 1.21 4.45
C HIS A 198 -4.45 1.80 4.87
N PHE A 199 -3.65 1.04 5.61
CA PHE A 199 -2.28 1.45 5.92
C PHE A 199 -1.44 1.64 4.66
N VAL A 200 -1.47 0.69 3.72
CA VAL A 200 -0.73 0.79 2.44
C VAL A 200 -1.21 2.02 1.64
N ASP A 201 -2.52 2.27 1.57
CA ASP A 201 -3.07 3.45 0.90
C ASP A 201 -2.62 4.76 1.58
N ILE A 202 -2.58 4.80 2.91
CA ILE A 202 -2.10 5.97 3.68
C ILE A 202 -0.63 6.25 3.39
N VAL A 203 0.22 5.23 3.33
CA VAL A 203 1.64 5.38 2.96
C VAL A 203 1.78 6.10 1.62
N TRP A 204 0.94 5.76 0.61
CA TRP A 204 0.95 6.46 -0.67
C TRP A 204 0.55 7.93 -0.56
N ILE A 205 -0.45 8.25 0.27
CA ILE A 205 -0.89 9.64 0.51
C ILE A 205 0.26 10.49 1.04
N PHE A 206 1.23 9.92 1.79
CA PHE A 206 2.45 10.61 2.20
C PHE A 206 3.54 10.58 1.13
N LEU A 207 3.70 9.48 0.38
CA LEU A 207 4.70 9.36 -0.68
C LEU A 207 4.45 10.35 -1.82
N PHE A 208 3.21 10.52 -2.23
CA PHE A 208 2.86 11.39 -3.36
C PHE A 208 3.32 12.83 -3.13
N PRO A 209 2.90 13.58 -2.09
CA PRO A 209 3.37 14.96 -1.90
C PRO A 209 4.86 15.03 -1.61
N LEU A 210 5.43 14.03 -0.92
CA LEU A 210 6.84 14.02 -0.57
C LEU A 210 7.75 13.92 -1.79
N LEU A 211 7.35 13.14 -2.79
CA LEU A 211 8.15 12.90 -3.99
C LEU A 211 7.78 13.80 -5.16
N TYR A 212 6.50 14.02 -5.43
CA TYR A 212 6.04 14.65 -6.67
C TYR A 212 5.80 16.16 -6.56
N LEU A 213 5.38 16.68 -5.38
CA LEU A 213 4.96 18.08 -5.29
C LEU A 213 6.08 19.07 -5.01
N ILE A 214 7.29 18.61 -4.70
CA ILE A 214 8.41 19.49 -4.35
C ILE A 214 8.88 20.31 -5.56
N GLY A 215 8.96 19.69 -6.73
CA GLY A 215 9.36 20.34 -7.98
C GLY A 215 8.24 21.13 -8.66
N ALA A 216 6.96 20.87 -8.31
CA ALA A 216 5.82 21.50 -8.96
C ALA A 216 5.72 23.01 -8.74
N HIS A 217 6.34 23.55 -7.68
CA HIS A 217 6.34 24.98 -7.37
C HIS A 217 7.43 25.77 -8.09
N SER A 218 8.44 25.13 -8.70
CA SER A 218 9.52 25.82 -9.41
C SER A 218 9.18 26.15 -10.88
N GLY A 219 8.13 25.53 -11.45
CA GLY A 219 7.73 25.74 -12.84
C GLY A 219 6.76 26.92 -13.10
N SER A 220 6.32 27.66 -12.06
CA SER A 220 5.36 28.75 -12.20
C SER A 220 5.94 30.15 -12.33
N HIS A 221 7.25 30.29 -12.53
CA HIS A 221 7.95 31.56 -12.68
C HIS A 221 8.79 31.64 -13.96
N THR A 222 8.20 31.27 -15.10
CA THR A 222 8.74 31.68 -16.43
C THR A 222 7.60 32.16 -17.31
#